data_7fe39bd5fc8459553fc5683095ba52d9
#
_entry.id   7fe39bd5fc8459553fc5683095ba52d9
#
_cell.length_a   1.000
_cell.length_b   1.000
_cell.length_c   1.000
_cell.angle_alpha   90.00
_cell.angle_beta   90.00
_cell.angle_gamma   90.00
#
_symmetry.space_group_name_H-M   'P 1'
#
loop_
_entity.id
_entity.type
_entity.pdbx_description
1 polymer ?
#
loop_
_entity_poly.entity_id
_entity_poly.type
_entity_poly.pdbx_seq_one_letter_code
_entity_poly.pdbx_strand_id
1 'polypeptide(L)'
;MAVEISQDYINLLNQAVSREIQVSIQYILQHAKMEKLIRKSIPENILLDKTTYDAVGKFLREFAIQEMKHAAAVMERIYYLGGEATTMSDKPNIGDSLSAFAKDGLKAEEEALTLYRKIIETAGKIGDWETRELFEKIYGEEEKHLFKFQEYANVEDETEGSPTVLVSEWRKIFTDDYYALLNKAVQAEISAIIQYTLQHEKASLLALRGKSTALEVITESNKPSVVSKMLKEIFLVEMEHLEKVSERIYLIDGEAVFNPDPIPQIGADADAFLKLDREAENTAIVLYKKIIAEALRLGDTKTRRTFEDIVIQEEEHYWRFDDYLR
;
A
#
# COMPACT_ATOMS: atom_id res chain seq x y z
N MET A 1 1.32 37.56 -7.01
CA MET A 1 1.73 37.48 -5.60
C MET A 1 1.90 36.02 -5.29
N ALA A 2 2.98 35.64 -4.59
CA ALA A 2 3.14 34.27 -4.16
C ALA A 2 1.98 33.93 -3.19
N VAL A 3 1.39 32.75 -3.36
CA VAL A 3 0.34 32.25 -2.45
C VAL A 3 1.03 31.95 -1.11
N GLU A 4 0.53 32.54 -0.02
CA GLU A 4 1.03 32.24 1.31
C GLU A 4 0.40 30.92 1.77
N ILE A 5 1.23 29.88 1.86
CA ILE A 5 0.81 28.53 2.24
C ILE A 5 0.80 28.42 3.77
N SER A 6 -0.38 28.25 4.35
CA SER A 6 -0.53 28.06 5.79
C SER A 6 -0.29 26.60 6.20
N GLN A 7 0.13 26.41 7.46
CA GLN A 7 0.24 25.05 8.02
C GLN A 7 -1.10 24.30 8.04
N ASP A 8 -2.21 25.01 8.24
CA ASP A 8 -3.56 24.39 8.20
C ASP A 8 -3.89 23.85 6.81
N TYR A 9 -3.42 24.50 5.74
CA TYR A 9 -3.59 23.99 4.40
C TYR A 9 -2.75 22.74 4.15
N ILE A 10 -1.48 22.71 4.59
CA ILE A 10 -0.66 21.50 4.53
C ILE A 10 -1.28 20.37 5.36
N ASN A 11 -1.82 20.66 6.54
CA ASN A 11 -2.52 19.68 7.35
C ASN A 11 -3.77 19.11 6.65
N LEU A 12 -4.50 19.95 5.90
CA LEU A 12 -5.65 19.52 5.10
C LEU A 12 -5.23 18.57 3.97
N LEU A 13 -4.12 18.85 3.28
CA LEU A 13 -3.58 17.95 2.25
C LEU A 13 -3.07 16.65 2.86
N ASN A 14 -2.47 16.70 4.05
CA ASN A 14 -2.04 15.52 4.78
C ASN A 14 -3.21 14.61 5.21
N GLN A 15 -4.42 15.12 5.38
CA GLN A 15 -5.60 14.27 5.59
C GLN A 15 -5.89 13.42 4.35
N ALA A 16 -5.70 13.98 3.13
CA ALA A 16 -5.81 13.19 1.90
C ALA A 16 -4.72 12.13 1.82
N VAL A 17 -3.45 12.46 2.08
CA VAL A 17 -2.35 11.47 2.10
C VAL A 17 -2.66 10.33 3.06
N SER A 18 -3.06 10.63 4.30
CA SER A 18 -3.43 9.62 5.31
C SER A 18 -4.55 8.71 4.81
N ARG A 19 -5.54 9.30 4.13
CA ARG A 19 -6.68 8.59 3.56
C ARG A 19 -6.28 7.65 2.43
N GLU A 20 -5.50 8.14 1.47
CA GLU A 20 -5.05 7.35 0.32
C GLU A 20 -4.18 6.15 0.76
N ILE A 21 -3.29 6.35 1.72
CA ILE A 21 -2.51 5.25 2.32
C ILE A 21 -3.44 4.23 2.98
N GLN A 22 -4.43 4.71 3.76
CA GLN A 22 -5.40 3.86 4.44
C GLN A 22 -6.16 2.97 3.45
N VAL A 23 -6.76 3.55 2.41
CA VAL A 23 -7.59 2.80 1.45
C VAL A 23 -6.75 1.91 0.55
N SER A 24 -5.54 2.32 0.18
CA SER A 24 -4.61 1.44 -0.53
C SER A 24 -4.31 0.18 0.27
N ILE A 25 -3.95 0.31 1.55
CA ILE A 25 -3.72 -0.84 2.46
C ILE A 25 -5.02 -1.65 2.63
N GLN A 26 -6.16 -1.00 2.80
CA GLN A 26 -7.46 -1.66 2.92
C GLN A 26 -7.73 -2.56 1.71
N TYR A 27 -7.63 -2.03 0.51
CA TYR A 27 -7.97 -2.75 -0.71
C TYR A 27 -7.00 -3.89 -1.02
N ILE A 28 -5.70 -3.72 -0.75
CA ILE A 28 -4.75 -4.82 -0.93
C ILE A 28 -4.99 -5.96 0.07
N LEU A 29 -5.31 -5.64 1.32
CA LEU A 29 -5.64 -6.64 2.34
C LEU A 29 -6.99 -7.33 2.07
N GLN A 30 -8.00 -6.59 1.58
CA GLN A 30 -9.26 -7.16 1.14
C GLN A 30 -9.06 -8.08 -0.07
N HIS A 31 -8.23 -7.66 -1.05
CA HIS A 31 -7.85 -8.51 -2.17
C HIS A 31 -7.18 -9.80 -1.70
N ALA A 32 -6.18 -9.70 -0.83
CA ALA A 32 -5.49 -10.88 -0.26
C ALA A 32 -6.43 -11.83 0.52
N LYS A 33 -7.51 -11.30 1.09
CA LYS A 33 -8.52 -12.10 1.82
C LYS A 33 -9.49 -12.85 0.90
N MET A 34 -9.56 -12.51 -0.40
CA MET A 34 -10.53 -13.08 -1.35
C MET A 34 -10.45 -14.60 -1.45
N GLU A 35 -9.26 -15.18 -1.53
CA GLU A 35 -9.09 -16.64 -1.64
C GLU A 35 -9.67 -17.37 -0.40
N LYS A 36 -9.50 -16.78 0.79
CA LYS A 36 -10.14 -17.31 2.02
C LYS A 36 -11.65 -17.26 1.92
N LEU A 37 -12.22 -16.16 1.39
CA LEU A 37 -13.67 -16.01 1.23
C LEU A 37 -14.23 -17.00 0.20
N ILE A 38 -13.57 -17.15 -0.95
CA ILE A 38 -13.92 -18.14 -1.98
C ILE A 38 -14.03 -19.53 -1.37
N ARG A 39 -13.07 -19.95 -0.58
CA ARG A 39 -13.07 -21.27 0.08
C ARG A 39 -14.16 -21.45 1.11
N LYS A 40 -14.60 -20.36 1.76
CA LYS A 40 -15.69 -20.41 2.75
C LYS A 40 -17.08 -20.42 2.12
N SER A 41 -17.25 -19.73 1.00
CA SER A 41 -18.57 -19.40 0.45
C SER A 41 -19.00 -20.30 -0.70
N ILE A 42 -18.09 -20.97 -1.40
CA ILE A 42 -18.41 -21.71 -2.63
C ILE A 42 -18.34 -23.22 -2.36
N PRO A 43 -19.47 -23.95 -2.39
CA PRO A 43 -19.44 -25.41 -2.52
C PRO A 43 -18.72 -25.77 -3.83
N GLU A 44 -17.93 -26.85 -3.84
CA GLU A 44 -17.06 -27.29 -4.95
C GLU A 44 -17.72 -27.37 -6.35
N ASN A 45 -19.03 -27.13 -6.47
CA ASN A 45 -19.83 -27.32 -7.68
C ASN A 45 -20.40 -26.03 -8.32
N ILE A 46 -20.10 -24.82 -7.82
CA ILE A 46 -20.72 -23.58 -8.33
C ILE A 46 -19.65 -22.67 -8.95
N LEU A 47 -19.50 -22.78 -10.27
CA LEU A 47 -18.55 -21.97 -11.09
C LEU A 47 -18.96 -20.49 -11.21
N LEU A 48 -20.24 -20.14 -11.03
CA LEU A 48 -20.75 -18.78 -11.25
C LEU A 48 -20.34 -17.78 -10.17
N ASP A 49 -20.21 -18.22 -8.93
CA ASP A 49 -19.85 -17.34 -7.80
C ASP A 49 -18.36 -16.97 -7.83
N LYS A 50 -17.51 -17.89 -8.27
CA LYS A 50 -16.07 -17.62 -8.38
C LYS A 50 -15.77 -16.42 -9.28
N THR A 51 -16.51 -16.20 -10.35
CA THR A 51 -16.30 -15.08 -11.28
C THR A 51 -16.55 -13.73 -10.64
N THR A 52 -17.49 -13.61 -9.70
CA THR A 52 -17.74 -12.38 -8.96
C THR A 52 -16.60 -12.08 -7.98
N TYR A 53 -16.14 -13.07 -7.22
CA TYR A 53 -15.01 -12.93 -6.31
C TYR A 53 -13.72 -12.59 -7.06
N ASP A 54 -13.44 -13.25 -8.20
CA ASP A 54 -12.28 -12.97 -9.04
C ASP A 54 -12.34 -11.54 -9.62
N ALA A 55 -13.53 -11.07 -10.04
CA ALA A 55 -13.73 -9.72 -10.54
C ALA A 55 -13.54 -8.66 -9.46
N VAL A 56 -14.10 -8.88 -8.26
CA VAL A 56 -13.93 -7.98 -7.12
C VAL A 56 -12.47 -7.96 -6.65
N GLY A 57 -11.84 -9.13 -6.54
CA GLY A 57 -10.42 -9.22 -6.19
C GLY A 57 -9.54 -8.43 -7.15
N LYS A 58 -9.78 -8.56 -8.45
CA LYS A 58 -9.01 -7.85 -9.47
C LYS A 58 -9.14 -6.32 -9.32
N PHE A 59 -10.35 -5.78 -9.21
CA PHE A 59 -10.49 -4.33 -9.10
C PHE A 59 -9.98 -3.79 -7.75
N LEU A 60 -10.09 -4.54 -6.64
CA LEU A 60 -9.51 -4.14 -5.36
C LEU A 60 -7.99 -3.97 -5.45
N ARG A 61 -7.29 -4.89 -6.14
CA ARG A 61 -5.85 -4.76 -6.38
C ARG A 61 -5.53 -3.56 -7.27
N GLU A 62 -6.28 -3.36 -8.34
CA GLU A 62 -6.10 -2.22 -9.25
C GLU A 62 -6.31 -0.89 -8.50
N PHE A 63 -7.36 -0.80 -7.68
CA PHE A 63 -7.64 0.38 -6.87
C PHE A 63 -6.55 0.60 -5.82
N ALA A 64 -6.12 -0.42 -5.08
CA ALA A 64 -5.03 -0.28 -4.11
C ALA A 64 -3.78 0.39 -4.72
N ILE A 65 -3.40 -0.01 -5.94
CA ILE A 65 -2.27 0.60 -6.66
C ILE A 65 -2.60 2.04 -7.08
N GLN A 66 -3.85 2.32 -7.46
CA GLN A 66 -4.27 3.67 -7.87
C GLN A 66 -4.28 4.63 -6.68
N GLU A 67 -4.80 4.21 -5.52
CA GLU A 67 -4.80 5.02 -4.29
C GLU A 67 -3.37 5.35 -3.83
N MET A 68 -2.44 4.40 -3.94
CA MET A 68 -1.03 4.70 -3.62
C MET A 68 -0.43 5.74 -4.59
N LYS A 69 -0.86 5.75 -5.86
CA LYS A 69 -0.45 6.80 -6.81
C LYS A 69 -1.10 8.15 -6.50
N HIS A 70 -2.35 8.17 -6.02
CA HIS A 70 -2.99 9.39 -5.52
C HIS A 70 -2.23 9.92 -4.31
N ALA A 71 -1.91 9.06 -3.33
CA ALA A 71 -1.07 9.42 -2.20
C ALA A 71 0.24 10.07 -2.66
N ALA A 72 0.97 9.42 -3.58
CA ALA A 72 2.22 9.91 -4.15
C ALA A 72 2.06 11.32 -4.76
N ALA A 73 1.04 11.54 -5.61
CA ALA A 73 0.81 12.82 -6.25
C ALA A 73 0.50 13.95 -5.24
N VAL A 74 -0.26 13.64 -4.17
CA VAL A 74 -0.54 14.62 -3.10
C VAL A 74 0.71 14.88 -2.26
N MET A 75 1.53 13.88 -1.97
CA MET A 75 2.82 14.03 -1.28
C MET A 75 3.77 14.93 -2.09
N GLU A 76 3.92 14.69 -3.41
CA GLU A 76 4.69 15.54 -4.31
C GLU A 76 4.23 17.01 -4.20
N ARG A 77 2.91 17.22 -4.23
CA ARG A 77 2.34 18.58 -4.12
C ARG A 77 2.66 19.22 -2.77
N ILE A 78 2.55 18.50 -1.67
CA ILE A 78 2.92 19.00 -0.32
C ILE A 78 4.39 19.42 -0.28
N TYR A 79 5.30 18.60 -0.80
CA TYR A 79 6.73 18.94 -0.86
C TYR A 79 6.99 20.16 -1.75
N TYR A 80 6.29 20.28 -2.89
CA TYR A 80 6.39 21.45 -3.75
C TYR A 80 5.98 22.73 -3.02
N LEU A 81 4.94 22.68 -2.20
CA LEU A 81 4.46 23.77 -1.36
C LEU A 81 5.37 24.08 -0.16
N GLY A 82 6.43 23.28 0.06
CA GLY A 82 7.37 23.44 1.16
C GLY A 82 6.93 22.81 2.48
N GLY A 83 5.89 21.98 2.45
CA GLY A 83 5.41 21.20 3.59
C GLY A 83 6.13 19.84 3.72
N GLU A 84 5.79 19.10 4.77
CA GLU A 84 6.19 17.70 4.97
C GLU A 84 4.95 16.80 4.90
N ALA A 85 5.05 15.74 4.11
CA ALA A 85 3.99 14.75 3.99
C ALA A 85 3.98 13.79 5.19
N THR A 86 2.77 13.38 5.61
CA THR A 86 2.59 12.44 6.71
C THR A 86 2.98 11.02 6.33
N THR A 87 3.53 10.27 7.28
CA THR A 87 3.73 8.81 7.19
C THR A 87 2.62 8.03 7.90
N MET A 88 1.66 8.74 8.47
CA MET A 88 0.58 8.13 9.26
C MET A 88 -0.63 7.89 8.39
N SER A 89 -1.28 6.75 8.59
CA SER A 89 -2.59 6.43 8.02
C SER A 89 -3.59 6.13 9.12
N ASP A 90 -4.86 6.34 8.82
CA ASP A 90 -5.93 5.87 9.68
C ASP A 90 -6.07 4.34 9.63
N LYS A 91 -6.83 3.79 10.58
CA LYS A 91 -7.08 2.35 10.62
C LYS A 91 -7.97 1.93 9.46
N PRO A 92 -7.51 0.99 8.58
CA PRO A 92 -8.37 0.44 7.54
C PRO A 92 -9.45 -0.48 8.13
N ASN A 93 -10.55 -0.62 7.40
CA ASN A 93 -11.61 -1.55 7.72
C ASN A 93 -11.58 -2.74 6.73
N ILE A 94 -11.27 -3.93 7.21
CA ILE A 94 -11.00 -5.08 6.34
C ILE A 94 -12.22 -5.97 6.17
N GLY A 95 -13.27 -5.87 6.87
CA GLY A 95 -14.47 -6.69 6.69
C GLY A 95 -14.22 -8.22 6.58
N ASP A 96 -15.29 -9.01 6.55
CA ASP A 96 -15.24 -10.48 6.51
C ASP A 96 -16.12 -11.12 5.43
N SER A 97 -16.63 -10.32 4.50
CA SER A 97 -17.46 -10.78 3.39
C SER A 97 -17.37 -9.84 2.18
N LEU A 98 -17.82 -10.30 1.03
CA LEU A 98 -17.85 -9.50 -0.19
C LEU A 98 -18.72 -8.26 -0.04
N SER A 99 -19.90 -8.41 0.57
CA SER A 99 -20.81 -7.31 0.87
C SER A 99 -20.19 -6.31 1.85
N ALA A 100 -19.45 -6.78 2.86
CA ALA A 100 -18.72 -5.91 3.79
C ALA A 100 -17.64 -5.12 3.05
N PHE A 101 -16.84 -5.75 2.17
CA PHE A 101 -15.83 -5.06 1.37
C PHE A 101 -16.44 -3.95 0.52
N ALA A 102 -17.53 -4.25 -0.20
CA ALA A 102 -18.21 -3.28 -1.03
C ALA A 102 -18.77 -2.10 -0.22
N LYS A 103 -19.38 -2.35 0.94
CA LYS A 103 -19.90 -1.31 1.84
C LYS A 103 -18.80 -0.46 2.46
N ASP A 104 -17.71 -1.10 2.87
CA ASP A 104 -16.54 -0.41 3.45
C ASP A 104 -15.86 0.47 2.40
N GLY A 105 -15.69 -0.04 1.17
CA GLY A 105 -15.19 0.74 0.03
C GLY A 105 -16.12 1.90 -0.31
N LEU A 106 -17.43 1.65 -0.44
CA LEU A 106 -18.41 2.71 -0.71
C LEU A 106 -18.31 3.86 0.30
N LYS A 107 -18.28 3.53 1.59
CA LYS A 107 -18.14 4.52 2.66
C LYS A 107 -16.80 5.25 2.54
N ALA A 108 -15.74 4.53 2.24
CA ALA A 108 -14.41 5.08 2.07
C ALA A 108 -14.40 6.14 0.95
N GLU A 109 -14.96 5.84 -0.23
CA GLU A 109 -14.99 6.77 -1.34
C GLU A 109 -15.91 7.98 -1.09
N GLU A 110 -17.05 7.81 -0.42
CA GLU A 110 -17.92 8.91 -0.03
C GLU A 110 -17.21 9.92 0.90
N GLU A 111 -16.44 9.41 1.86
CA GLU A 111 -15.64 10.25 2.76
C GLU A 111 -14.49 10.94 2.00
N ALA A 112 -13.81 10.25 1.06
CA ALA A 112 -12.78 10.83 0.21
C ALA A 112 -13.34 11.97 -0.64
N LEU A 113 -14.44 11.75 -1.36
CA LEU A 113 -15.10 12.76 -2.18
C LEU A 113 -15.49 14.00 -1.36
N THR A 114 -15.92 13.80 -0.10
CA THR A 114 -16.25 14.92 0.81
C THR A 114 -15.01 15.72 1.17
N LEU A 115 -13.91 15.07 1.50
CA LEU A 115 -12.62 15.70 1.83
C LEU A 115 -12.05 16.44 0.61
N TYR A 116 -12.06 15.81 -0.56
CA TYR A 116 -11.44 16.38 -1.78
C TYR A 116 -12.22 17.59 -2.29
N ARG A 117 -13.54 17.60 -2.18
CA ARG A 117 -14.35 18.79 -2.45
C ARG A 117 -13.91 19.96 -1.57
N LYS A 118 -13.68 19.74 -0.28
CA LYS A 118 -13.18 20.77 0.64
C LYS A 118 -11.79 21.25 0.23
N ILE A 119 -10.90 20.37 -0.23
CA ILE A 119 -9.56 20.72 -0.70
C ILE A 119 -9.66 21.57 -1.98
N ILE A 120 -10.47 21.16 -2.96
CA ILE A 120 -10.72 21.88 -4.22
C ILE A 120 -11.22 23.30 -3.94
N GLU A 121 -12.21 23.45 -3.05
CA GLU A 121 -12.74 24.75 -2.66
C GLU A 121 -11.68 25.62 -1.97
N THR A 122 -10.88 25.04 -1.08
CA THR A 122 -9.84 25.76 -0.33
C THR A 122 -8.73 26.19 -1.28
N ALA A 123 -8.24 25.31 -2.14
CA ALA A 123 -7.23 25.60 -3.16
C ALA A 123 -7.70 26.74 -4.09
N GLY A 124 -8.95 26.69 -4.53
CA GLY A 124 -9.55 27.76 -5.36
C GLY A 124 -9.59 29.11 -4.64
N LYS A 125 -9.94 29.15 -3.34
CA LYS A 125 -10.00 30.38 -2.55
C LYS A 125 -8.64 31.06 -2.36
N ILE A 126 -7.59 30.26 -2.20
CA ILE A 126 -6.22 30.79 -1.99
C ILE A 126 -5.47 31.00 -3.32
N GLY A 127 -6.04 30.58 -4.46
CA GLY A 127 -5.43 30.71 -5.78
C GLY A 127 -4.37 29.63 -6.09
N ASP A 128 -4.40 28.49 -5.41
CA ASP A 128 -3.55 27.33 -5.69
C ASP A 128 -4.22 26.45 -6.77
N TRP A 129 -4.08 26.88 -8.01
CA TRP A 129 -4.74 26.25 -9.15
C TRP A 129 -4.24 24.84 -9.45
N GLU A 130 -2.96 24.57 -9.22
CA GLU A 130 -2.38 23.24 -9.46
C GLU A 130 -2.89 22.18 -8.47
N THR A 131 -2.99 22.53 -7.17
CA THR A 131 -3.63 21.65 -6.19
C THR A 131 -5.10 21.42 -6.53
N ARG A 132 -5.79 22.48 -6.95
CA ARG A 132 -7.18 22.38 -7.37
C ARG A 132 -7.34 21.41 -8.55
N GLU A 133 -6.55 21.56 -9.62
CA GLU A 133 -6.58 20.68 -10.80
C GLU A 133 -6.24 19.23 -10.43
N LEU A 134 -5.22 19.02 -9.59
CA LEU A 134 -4.85 17.70 -9.08
C LEU A 134 -6.05 17.02 -8.41
N PHE A 135 -6.71 17.72 -7.47
CA PHE A 135 -7.83 17.12 -6.73
C PHE A 135 -9.12 17.03 -7.57
N GLU A 136 -9.34 17.87 -8.56
CA GLU A 136 -10.44 17.70 -9.52
C GLU A 136 -10.25 16.40 -10.35
N LYS A 137 -9.01 16.07 -10.71
CA LYS A 137 -8.68 14.82 -11.40
C LYS A 137 -8.88 13.61 -10.49
N ILE A 138 -8.27 13.62 -9.28
CA ILE A 138 -8.42 12.53 -8.30
C ILE A 138 -9.91 12.33 -7.98
N TYR A 139 -10.66 13.40 -7.72
CA TYR A 139 -12.10 13.36 -7.46
C TYR A 139 -12.87 12.60 -8.54
N GLY A 140 -12.57 12.83 -9.82
CA GLY A 140 -13.21 12.11 -10.93
C GLY A 140 -12.79 10.64 -11.04
N GLU A 141 -11.66 10.27 -10.46
CA GLU A 141 -11.22 8.87 -10.36
C GLU A 141 -11.93 8.17 -9.19
N GLU A 142 -12.08 8.84 -8.02
CA GLU A 142 -12.84 8.31 -6.87
C GLU A 142 -14.34 8.13 -7.17
N GLU A 143 -14.94 8.99 -8.00
CA GLU A 143 -16.32 8.75 -8.45
C GLU A 143 -16.47 7.42 -9.18
N LYS A 144 -15.47 6.98 -9.95
CA LYS A 144 -15.48 5.67 -10.63
C LYS A 144 -15.34 4.53 -9.64
N HIS A 145 -14.47 4.69 -8.63
CA HIS A 145 -14.34 3.72 -7.54
C HIS A 145 -15.67 3.57 -6.79
N LEU A 146 -16.30 4.69 -6.43
CA LEU A 146 -17.62 4.73 -5.80
C LEU A 146 -18.66 3.94 -6.61
N PHE A 147 -18.79 4.22 -7.91
CA PHE A 147 -19.72 3.50 -8.78
C PHE A 147 -19.41 2.01 -8.83
N LYS A 148 -18.14 1.64 -8.85
CA LYS A 148 -17.74 0.24 -8.86
C LYS A 148 -18.14 -0.48 -7.58
N PHE A 149 -17.95 0.13 -6.41
CA PHE A 149 -18.40 -0.44 -5.15
C PHE A 149 -19.93 -0.52 -5.06
N GLN A 150 -20.67 0.45 -5.63
CA GLN A 150 -22.14 0.40 -5.70
C GLN A 150 -22.68 -0.83 -6.45
N GLU A 151 -21.97 -1.27 -7.50
CA GLU A 151 -22.36 -2.48 -8.25
C GLU A 151 -22.37 -3.73 -7.36
N TYR A 152 -21.50 -3.79 -6.36
CA TYR A 152 -21.32 -4.97 -5.50
C TYR A 152 -21.89 -4.80 -4.07
N ALA A 153 -22.28 -3.59 -3.67
CA ALA A 153 -22.80 -3.34 -2.32
C ALA A 153 -24.09 -4.08 -1.98
N ASN A 154 -24.86 -4.49 -2.99
CA ASN A 154 -26.12 -5.22 -2.86
C ASN A 154 -25.98 -6.71 -3.20
N VAL A 155 -24.78 -7.22 -3.41
CA VAL A 155 -24.55 -8.66 -3.58
C VAL A 155 -24.83 -9.31 -2.24
N GLU A 156 -25.85 -10.19 -2.20
CA GLU A 156 -26.13 -10.98 -1.01
C GLU A 156 -24.98 -11.98 -0.85
N ASP A 157 -24.34 -11.95 0.32
CA ASP A 157 -23.41 -13.01 0.70
C ASP A 157 -24.25 -14.28 0.85
N GLU A 158 -24.12 -15.23 -0.09
CA GLU A 158 -24.75 -16.54 0.07
C GLU A 158 -24.17 -17.20 1.32
N THR A 159 -25.06 -17.32 2.30
CA THR A 159 -24.82 -17.61 3.68
C THR A 159 -24.16 -18.95 3.92
N GLU A 160 -23.24 -18.94 4.89
CA GLU A 160 -22.96 -20.03 5.83
C GLU A 160 -22.92 -21.45 5.24
N GLY A 161 -22.01 -21.67 4.30
CA GLY A 161 -21.45 -23.00 4.16
C GLY A 161 -20.71 -23.33 5.46
N SER A 162 -21.11 -24.41 6.15
CA SER A 162 -20.41 -24.90 7.33
C SER A 162 -18.91 -24.93 7.08
N PRO A 163 -18.07 -24.40 7.98
CA PRO A 163 -16.62 -24.41 7.79
C PRO A 163 -16.18 -25.85 7.54
N THR A 164 -15.56 -26.08 6.40
CA THR A 164 -15.01 -27.40 6.09
C THR A 164 -14.04 -27.79 7.20
N VAL A 165 -14.17 -29.02 7.68
CA VAL A 165 -13.37 -29.62 8.78
C VAL A 165 -11.84 -29.40 8.62
N LEU A 166 -11.38 -29.17 7.39
CA LEU A 166 -9.98 -28.89 7.05
C LEU A 166 -9.43 -27.61 7.72
N VAL A 167 -10.23 -26.56 7.86
CA VAL A 167 -9.75 -25.28 8.44
C VAL A 167 -9.43 -25.44 9.94
N SER A 168 -10.17 -26.27 10.67
CA SER A 168 -9.94 -26.49 12.09
C SER A 168 -8.67 -27.29 12.41
N GLU A 169 -8.19 -28.12 11.48
CA GLU A 169 -6.97 -28.89 11.66
C GLU A 169 -5.70 -28.06 11.42
N TRP A 170 -5.72 -27.14 10.47
CA TRP A 170 -4.63 -26.23 10.21
C TRP A 170 -4.37 -25.27 11.37
N ARG A 171 -5.42 -24.82 12.06
CA ARG A 171 -5.31 -24.00 13.27
C ARG A 171 -4.55 -24.68 14.40
N LYS A 172 -4.57 -26.01 14.48
CA LYS A 172 -3.86 -26.76 15.51
C LYS A 172 -2.36 -26.86 15.29
N ILE A 173 -1.91 -26.60 14.06
CA ILE A 173 -0.50 -26.69 13.66
C ILE A 173 0.21 -25.35 13.89
N PHE A 174 -0.48 -24.22 13.70
CA PHE A 174 0.09 -22.88 13.78
C PHE A 174 -0.24 -22.23 15.13
N THR A 175 0.80 -21.68 15.74
CA THR A 175 0.69 -21.00 17.05
C THR A 175 0.49 -19.48 16.87
N ASP A 176 -0.01 -18.82 17.92
CA ASP A 176 -0.11 -17.37 17.96
C ASP A 176 1.24 -16.68 17.71
N ASP A 177 2.34 -17.28 18.18
CA ASP A 177 3.70 -16.78 17.90
C ASP A 177 4.06 -16.85 16.41
N TYR A 178 3.58 -17.87 15.70
CA TYR A 178 3.80 -17.97 14.26
C TYR A 178 3.01 -16.89 13.49
N TYR A 179 1.75 -16.68 13.83
CA TYR A 179 0.96 -15.58 13.26
C TYR A 179 1.57 -14.22 13.59
N ALA A 180 2.06 -14.02 14.82
CA ALA A 180 2.74 -12.81 15.20
C ALA A 180 4.04 -12.60 14.41
N LEU A 181 4.79 -13.67 14.11
CA LEU A 181 5.98 -13.61 13.29
C LEU A 181 5.67 -13.23 11.83
N LEU A 182 4.63 -13.81 11.23
CA LEU A 182 4.16 -13.45 9.87
C LEU A 182 3.65 -12.01 9.82
N ASN A 183 2.94 -11.57 10.86
CA ASN A 183 2.44 -10.20 10.94
C ASN A 183 3.55 -9.14 11.06
N LYS A 184 4.74 -9.50 11.57
CA LYS A 184 5.92 -8.61 11.49
C LYS A 184 6.36 -8.36 10.05
N ALA A 185 6.22 -9.36 9.17
CA ALA A 185 6.48 -9.15 7.76
C ALA A 185 5.46 -8.19 7.14
N VAL A 186 4.15 -8.38 7.41
CA VAL A 186 3.11 -7.44 6.96
C VAL A 186 3.42 -6.00 7.40
N GLN A 187 3.83 -5.81 8.64
CA GLN A 187 4.18 -4.49 9.19
C GLN A 187 5.41 -3.89 8.49
N ALA A 188 6.42 -4.71 8.20
CA ALA A 188 7.62 -4.28 7.49
C ALA A 188 7.30 -3.85 6.05
N GLU A 189 6.48 -4.64 5.32
CA GLU A 189 6.05 -4.30 3.95
C GLU A 189 5.26 -2.99 3.92
N ILE A 190 4.31 -2.81 4.84
CA ILE A 190 3.56 -1.55 4.94
C ILE A 190 4.51 -0.36 5.21
N SER A 191 5.49 -0.55 6.10
CA SER A 191 6.50 0.47 6.37
C SER A 191 7.33 0.81 5.13
N ALA A 192 7.82 -0.19 4.40
CA ALA A 192 8.61 -0.03 3.19
C ALA A 192 7.80 0.70 2.08
N ILE A 193 6.56 0.28 1.83
CA ILE A 193 5.66 0.92 0.85
C ILE A 193 5.53 2.42 1.14
N ILE A 194 5.20 2.79 2.38
CA ILE A 194 5.01 4.20 2.76
C ILE A 194 6.34 4.96 2.67
N GLN A 195 7.44 4.37 3.16
CA GLN A 195 8.76 4.98 3.16
C GLN A 195 9.24 5.26 1.73
N TYR A 196 9.21 4.25 0.87
CA TYR A 196 9.72 4.35 -0.50
C TYR A 196 8.86 5.27 -1.37
N THR A 197 7.53 5.30 -1.15
CA THR A 197 6.64 6.25 -1.82
C THR A 197 7.00 7.70 -1.45
N LEU A 198 7.13 8.01 -0.16
CA LEU A 198 7.49 9.37 0.31
C LEU A 198 8.88 9.79 -0.16
N GLN A 199 9.86 8.89 -0.10
CA GLN A 199 11.23 9.15 -0.55
C GLN A 199 11.30 9.31 -2.06
N HIS A 200 10.51 8.53 -2.84
CA HIS A 200 10.38 8.69 -4.28
C HIS A 200 9.99 10.13 -4.63
N GLU A 201 8.92 10.65 -4.02
CA GLU A 201 8.44 12.00 -4.32
C GLU A 201 9.41 13.07 -3.85
N LYS A 202 9.99 12.92 -2.67
CA LYS A 202 11.02 13.82 -2.17
C LYS A 202 12.27 13.83 -3.05
N ALA A 203 12.71 12.66 -3.54
CA ALA A 203 13.84 12.55 -4.48
C ALA A 203 13.52 13.22 -5.82
N SER A 204 12.29 13.06 -6.35
CA SER A 204 11.84 13.78 -7.55
C SER A 204 11.98 15.29 -7.41
N LEU A 205 11.52 15.83 -6.29
CA LEU A 205 11.64 17.27 -6.01
C LEU A 205 13.11 17.72 -5.89
N LEU A 206 13.95 16.94 -5.20
CA LEU A 206 15.40 17.24 -5.10
C LEU A 206 16.07 17.20 -6.46
N ALA A 207 15.67 16.27 -7.33
CA ALA A 207 16.17 16.20 -8.72
C ALA A 207 15.82 17.47 -9.52
N LEU A 208 14.62 18.00 -9.36
CA LEU A 208 14.19 19.24 -10.04
C LEU A 208 14.95 20.47 -9.52
N ARG A 209 15.12 20.57 -8.20
CA ARG A 209 15.81 21.72 -7.57
C ARG A 209 17.32 21.72 -7.81
N GLY A 210 17.93 20.54 -7.97
CA GLY A 210 19.38 20.39 -8.19
C GLY A 210 19.85 20.58 -9.63
N LYS A 211 18.96 20.71 -10.62
CA LYS A 211 19.31 20.88 -12.04
C LYS A 211 19.76 22.32 -12.30
N SER A 212 21.06 22.52 -12.44
CA SER A 212 21.66 23.83 -12.70
C SER A 212 21.94 24.12 -14.19
N THR A 213 21.91 23.10 -15.07
CA THR A 213 22.15 23.22 -16.49
C THR A 213 21.06 22.54 -17.33
N ALA A 214 20.86 23.05 -18.57
CA ALA A 214 19.94 22.45 -19.52
C ALA A 214 20.33 21.00 -19.89
N LEU A 215 21.62 20.66 -19.83
CA LEU A 215 22.10 19.31 -20.10
C LEU A 215 21.69 18.32 -18.99
N GLU A 216 21.80 18.72 -17.72
CA GLU A 216 21.36 17.90 -16.58
C GLU A 216 19.86 17.67 -16.58
N VAL A 217 19.09 18.64 -17.08
CA VAL A 217 17.63 18.49 -17.28
C VAL A 217 17.32 17.44 -18.34
N ILE A 218 18.10 17.39 -19.43
CA ILE A 218 17.86 16.49 -20.57
C ILE A 218 18.32 15.05 -20.25
N THR A 219 19.45 14.90 -19.53
CA THR A 219 20.07 13.58 -19.30
C THR A 219 19.48 12.83 -18.11
N GLU A 220 18.70 13.48 -17.26
CA GLU A 220 18.14 12.90 -16.01
C GLU A 220 19.20 12.15 -15.16
N SER A 221 20.47 12.54 -15.27
CA SER A 221 21.61 11.77 -14.76
C SER A 221 22.03 12.13 -13.33
N ASN A 222 21.27 12.98 -12.62
CA ASN A 222 21.59 13.27 -11.24
C ASN A 222 21.10 12.16 -10.28
N LYS A 223 21.84 11.94 -9.21
CA LYS A 223 21.57 10.87 -8.23
C LYS A 223 20.14 10.87 -7.70
N PRO A 224 19.52 12.01 -7.29
CA PRO A 224 18.13 12.02 -6.86
C PRO A 224 17.14 11.52 -7.91
N SER A 225 17.34 11.83 -9.19
CA SER A 225 16.46 11.36 -10.28
C SER A 225 16.52 9.83 -10.42
N VAL A 226 17.72 9.26 -10.36
CA VAL A 226 17.89 7.81 -10.43
C VAL A 226 17.29 7.11 -9.23
N VAL A 227 17.52 7.65 -8.03
CA VAL A 227 16.96 7.13 -6.78
C VAL A 227 15.43 7.18 -6.80
N SER A 228 14.86 8.29 -7.27
CA SER A 228 13.40 8.41 -7.42
C SER A 228 12.82 7.31 -8.31
N LYS A 229 13.39 7.07 -9.49
CA LYS A 229 12.90 6.00 -10.38
C LYS A 229 13.01 4.62 -9.73
N MET A 230 14.14 4.35 -9.10
CA MET A 230 14.38 3.08 -8.42
C MET A 230 13.36 2.83 -7.30
N LEU A 231 13.11 3.83 -6.46
CA LEU A 231 12.13 3.73 -5.37
C LEU A 231 10.72 3.48 -5.88
N LYS A 232 10.34 4.12 -7.01
CA LYS A 232 9.05 3.87 -7.66
C LYS A 232 8.86 2.43 -8.11
N GLU A 233 9.91 1.83 -8.66
CA GLU A 233 9.86 0.42 -9.07
C GLU A 233 9.74 -0.49 -7.84
N ILE A 234 10.54 -0.23 -6.80
CA ILE A 234 10.62 -1.07 -5.62
C ILE A 234 9.31 -1.02 -4.83
N PHE A 235 8.71 0.16 -4.55
CA PHE A 235 7.49 0.20 -3.75
C PHE A 235 6.32 -0.59 -4.36
N LEU A 236 6.28 -0.73 -5.68
CA LEU A 236 5.28 -1.58 -6.34
C LEU A 236 5.54 -3.07 -6.09
N VAL A 237 6.81 -3.47 -5.97
CA VAL A 237 7.18 -4.84 -5.59
C VAL A 237 6.81 -5.10 -4.14
N GLU A 238 7.02 -4.13 -3.22
CA GLU A 238 6.62 -4.26 -1.81
C GLU A 238 5.09 -4.41 -1.66
N MET A 239 4.30 -3.75 -2.53
CA MET A 239 2.85 -3.99 -2.56
C MET A 239 2.50 -5.44 -2.94
N GLU A 240 3.27 -6.07 -3.84
CA GLU A 240 3.10 -7.49 -4.17
C GLU A 240 3.56 -8.41 -3.03
N HIS A 241 4.60 -8.03 -2.29
CA HIS A 241 5.04 -8.76 -1.08
C HIS A 241 3.95 -8.71 -0.01
N LEU A 242 3.41 -7.51 0.28
CA LEU A 242 2.30 -7.33 1.21
C LEU A 242 1.10 -8.21 0.84
N GLU A 243 0.72 -8.23 -0.44
CA GLU A 243 -0.35 -9.09 -0.97
C GLU A 243 -0.07 -10.56 -0.66
N LYS A 244 1.09 -11.08 -1.07
CA LYS A 244 1.47 -12.50 -0.92
C LYS A 244 1.53 -12.94 0.55
N VAL A 245 2.10 -12.11 1.42
CA VAL A 245 2.22 -12.42 2.87
C VAL A 245 0.85 -12.40 3.53
N SER A 246 0.03 -11.39 3.23
CA SER A 246 -1.31 -11.26 3.79
C SER A 246 -2.24 -12.38 3.31
N GLU A 247 -2.23 -12.71 2.01
CA GLU A 247 -2.94 -13.87 1.47
C GLU A 247 -2.57 -15.14 2.23
N ARG A 248 -1.26 -15.35 2.47
CA ARG A 248 -0.82 -16.55 3.19
C ARG A 248 -1.36 -16.60 4.60
N ILE A 249 -1.36 -15.50 5.34
CA ILE A 249 -1.92 -15.42 6.69
C ILE A 249 -3.42 -15.78 6.66
N TYR A 250 -4.19 -15.21 5.73
CA TYR A 250 -5.61 -15.51 5.59
C TYR A 250 -5.88 -16.97 5.22
N LEU A 251 -5.06 -17.57 4.35
CA LEU A 251 -5.20 -18.97 3.93
C LEU A 251 -4.95 -19.98 5.05
N ILE A 252 -4.14 -19.62 6.05
CA ILE A 252 -3.92 -20.44 7.25
C ILE A 252 -4.82 -20.01 8.43
N ASP A 253 -5.90 -19.29 8.12
CA ASP A 253 -6.94 -18.84 9.06
C ASP A 253 -6.45 -17.82 10.11
N GLY A 254 -5.36 -17.10 9.83
CA GLY A 254 -4.91 -15.94 10.59
C GLY A 254 -5.62 -14.66 10.16
N GLU A 255 -5.27 -13.55 10.83
CA GLU A 255 -5.68 -12.19 10.47
C GLU A 255 -4.42 -11.32 10.29
N ALA A 256 -4.36 -10.62 9.16
CA ALA A 256 -3.27 -9.70 8.87
C ALA A 256 -3.46 -8.37 9.63
N VAL A 257 -2.36 -7.83 10.15
CA VAL A 257 -2.31 -6.49 10.73
C VAL A 257 -2.23 -5.43 9.61
N PHE A 258 -2.40 -4.15 9.96
CA PHE A 258 -2.51 -3.06 8.99
C PHE A 258 -1.64 -1.84 9.33
N ASN A 259 -0.90 -1.87 10.44
CA ASN A 259 -0.05 -0.75 10.87
C ASN A 259 1.40 -0.99 10.50
N PRO A 260 2.14 0.04 10.06
CA PRO A 260 3.58 -0.08 9.83
C PRO A 260 4.33 -0.26 11.16
N ASP A 261 5.36 -1.11 11.15
CA ASP A 261 6.36 -1.22 12.21
C ASP A 261 7.66 -1.76 11.58
N PRO A 262 8.74 -0.98 11.60
CA PRO A 262 8.93 0.34 12.24
C PRO A 262 8.13 1.47 11.58
N ILE A 263 7.98 2.59 12.29
CA ILE A 263 7.42 3.81 11.69
C ILE A 263 8.34 4.27 10.55
N PRO A 264 7.80 4.54 9.33
CA PRO A 264 8.59 4.95 8.18
C PRO A 264 9.45 6.18 8.46
N GLN A 265 10.70 6.14 8.02
CA GLN A 265 11.67 7.22 8.21
C GLN A 265 12.04 7.85 6.88
N ILE A 266 11.96 9.17 6.81
CA ILE A 266 12.26 9.91 5.59
C ILE A 266 13.55 10.71 5.79
N GLY A 267 14.57 10.37 5.02
CA GLY A 267 15.85 11.07 5.04
C GLY A 267 15.77 12.49 4.48
N ALA A 268 16.88 13.21 4.59
CA ALA A 268 16.98 14.59 4.09
C ALA A 268 17.30 14.64 2.57
N ASP A 269 18.07 13.70 2.08
CA ASP A 269 18.61 13.64 0.72
C ASP A 269 18.73 12.19 0.21
N ALA A 270 19.14 12.02 -1.04
CA ALA A 270 19.23 10.72 -1.69
C ALA A 270 20.17 9.74 -0.97
N ASP A 271 21.27 10.21 -0.39
CA ASP A 271 22.20 9.34 0.36
C ASP A 271 21.59 8.86 1.68
N ALA A 272 20.81 9.73 2.34
CA ALA A 272 20.09 9.38 3.54
C ALA A 272 18.96 8.36 3.23
N PHE A 273 18.25 8.51 2.11
CA PHE A 273 17.24 7.54 1.65
C PHE A 273 17.89 6.17 1.49
N LEU A 274 18.91 6.08 0.62
CA LEU A 274 19.59 4.82 0.33
C LEU A 274 20.12 4.10 1.58
N LYS A 275 20.60 4.84 2.58
CA LYS A 275 21.08 4.25 3.84
C LYS A 275 19.94 3.68 4.68
N LEU A 276 18.83 4.43 4.78
CA LEU A 276 17.64 3.98 5.52
C LEU A 276 17.03 2.75 4.85
N ASP A 277 16.92 2.78 3.53
CA ASP A 277 16.29 1.73 2.73
C ASP A 277 17.14 0.45 2.76
N ARG A 278 18.47 0.56 2.56
CA ARG A 278 19.37 -0.58 2.69
C ARG A 278 19.28 -1.25 4.06
N GLU A 279 19.15 -0.47 5.15
CA GLU A 279 19.00 -1.03 6.50
C GLU A 279 17.63 -1.66 6.70
N ALA A 280 16.58 -1.10 6.10
CA ALA A 280 15.25 -1.69 6.11
C ALA A 280 15.27 -3.07 5.43
N GLU A 281 15.84 -3.17 4.21
CA GLU A 281 15.98 -4.45 3.50
C GLU A 281 16.80 -5.47 4.30
N ASN A 282 17.92 -5.04 4.88
CA ASN A 282 18.73 -5.94 5.71
C ASN A 282 17.92 -6.50 6.89
N THR A 283 17.09 -5.67 7.50
CA THR A 283 16.21 -6.08 8.61
C THR A 283 15.12 -7.03 8.14
N ALA A 284 14.50 -6.76 6.99
CA ALA A 284 13.50 -7.62 6.34
C ALA A 284 14.10 -8.99 5.97
N ILE A 285 15.26 -9.02 5.33
CA ILE A 285 15.97 -10.26 4.99
C ILE A 285 16.22 -11.13 6.24
N VAL A 286 16.68 -10.52 7.34
CA VAL A 286 16.90 -11.26 8.61
C VAL A 286 15.59 -11.81 9.17
N LEU A 287 14.51 -11.02 9.13
CA LEU A 287 13.19 -11.44 9.58
C LEU A 287 12.65 -12.59 8.73
N TYR A 288 12.73 -12.47 7.40
CA TYR A 288 12.17 -13.45 6.47
C TYR A 288 12.95 -14.78 6.52
N LYS A 289 14.27 -14.75 6.72
CA LYS A 289 15.05 -15.97 6.99
C LYS A 289 14.61 -16.67 8.29
N LYS A 290 14.15 -15.93 9.32
CA LYS A 290 13.55 -16.53 10.52
C LYS A 290 12.20 -17.17 10.22
N ILE A 291 11.37 -16.51 9.39
CA ILE A 291 10.07 -17.05 8.97
C ILE A 291 10.27 -18.33 8.17
N ILE A 292 11.22 -18.35 7.23
CA ILE A 292 11.58 -19.55 6.44
C ILE A 292 11.96 -20.71 7.36
N ALA A 293 12.82 -20.47 8.35
CA ALA A 293 13.25 -21.49 9.29
C ALA A 293 12.07 -22.04 10.14
N GLU A 294 11.18 -21.17 10.60
CA GLU A 294 10.03 -21.58 11.39
C GLU A 294 8.98 -22.30 10.52
N ALA A 295 8.73 -21.84 9.31
CA ALA A 295 7.86 -22.50 8.34
C ALA A 295 8.39 -23.93 8.00
N LEU A 296 9.69 -24.07 7.84
CA LEU A 296 10.33 -25.37 7.65
C LEU A 296 10.11 -26.29 8.86
N ARG A 297 10.30 -25.77 10.08
CA ARG A 297 10.09 -26.51 11.33
C ARG A 297 8.66 -27.01 11.49
N LEU A 298 7.69 -26.21 11.07
CA LEU A 298 6.25 -26.52 11.14
C LEU A 298 5.76 -27.36 9.96
N GLY A 299 6.59 -27.59 8.92
CA GLY A 299 6.18 -28.25 7.69
C GLY A 299 5.30 -27.40 6.77
N ASP A 300 5.26 -26.08 6.98
CA ASP A 300 4.53 -25.12 6.13
C ASP A 300 5.32 -24.79 4.86
N THR A 301 5.27 -25.74 3.92
CA THR A 301 6.02 -25.64 2.66
C THR A 301 5.62 -24.41 1.82
N LYS A 302 4.34 -24.00 1.85
CA LYS A 302 3.88 -22.89 1.03
C LYS A 302 4.43 -21.55 1.58
N THR A 303 4.32 -21.31 2.88
CA THR A 303 4.92 -20.12 3.50
C THR A 303 6.43 -20.08 3.29
N ARG A 304 7.12 -21.21 3.50
CA ARG A 304 8.56 -21.30 3.26
C ARG A 304 8.93 -20.83 1.85
N ARG A 305 8.27 -21.37 0.81
CA ARG A 305 8.54 -21.00 -0.60
C ARG A 305 8.21 -19.54 -0.88
N THR A 306 7.07 -19.05 -0.38
CA THR A 306 6.69 -17.64 -0.56
C THR A 306 7.78 -16.71 -0.02
N PHE A 307 8.31 -16.98 1.18
CA PHE A 307 9.37 -16.15 1.75
C PHE A 307 10.75 -16.38 1.14
N GLU A 308 11.05 -17.55 0.60
CA GLU A 308 12.26 -17.78 -0.20
C GLU A 308 12.26 -16.93 -1.48
N ASP A 309 11.11 -16.84 -2.16
CA ASP A 309 10.97 -16.00 -3.36
C ASP A 309 11.07 -14.48 -3.01
N ILE A 310 10.46 -14.06 -1.90
CA ILE A 310 10.53 -12.66 -1.42
C ILE A 310 11.97 -12.31 -1.03
N VAL A 311 12.66 -13.14 -0.24
CA VAL A 311 14.06 -12.86 0.18
C VAL A 311 15.00 -12.62 -1.01
N ILE A 312 14.82 -13.32 -2.12
CA ILE A 312 15.62 -13.10 -3.32
C ILE A 312 15.42 -11.67 -3.83
N GLN A 313 14.19 -11.16 -3.84
CA GLN A 313 13.86 -9.81 -4.28
C GLN A 313 14.39 -8.75 -3.30
N GLU A 314 14.31 -9.00 -1.98
CA GLU A 314 14.86 -8.10 -0.95
C GLU A 314 16.41 -8.03 -1.02
N GLU A 315 17.07 -9.16 -1.32
CA GLU A 315 18.51 -9.14 -1.56
C GLU A 315 18.88 -8.33 -2.80
N GLU A 316 18.06 -8.35 -3.87
CA GLU A 316 18.23 -7.47 -5.04
C GLU A 316 18.01 -5.99 -4.68
N HIS A 317 16.96 -5.65 -3.89
CA HIS A 317 16.71 -4.30 -3.41
C HIS A 317 17.89 -3.79 -2.57
N TYR A 318 18.35 -4.60 -1.60
CA TYR A 318 19.52 -4.30 -0.77
C TYR A 318 20.75 -3.93 -1.61
N TRP A 319 21.09 -4.76 -2.61
CA TRP A 319 22.25 -4.51 -3.46
C TRP A 319 22.05 -3.30 -4.36
N ARG A 320 20.87 -3.04 -4.88
CA ARG A 320 20.54 -1.82 -5.62
C ARG A 320 20.80 -0.58 -4.77
N PHE A 321 20.41 -0.57 -3.51
CA PHE A 321 20.68 0.55 -2.59
C PHE A 321 22.16 0.68 -2.25
N ASP A 322 22.87 -0.43 -1.99
CA ASP A 322 24.30 -0.44 -1.66
C ASP A 322 25.18 0.06 -2.83
N ASP A 323 24.86 -0.32 -4.07
CA ASP A 323 25.61 0.09 -5.25
C ASP A 323 25.58 1.61 -5.48
N TYR A 324 24.47 2.27 -5.16
CA TYR A 324 24.38 3.74 -5.26
C TYR A 324 24.99 4.49 -4.07
N LEU A 325 25.36 3.79 -3.00
CA LEU A 325 26.09 4.37 -1.86
C LEU A 325 27.61 4.34 -2.03
N ARG A 326 28.13 3.49 -2.93
CA ARG A 326 29.56 3.38 -3.27
C ARG A 326 29.97 4.46 -4.26
#